data_22c71d6115728fa9f63223c1eb674f3c
#
_entry.id   22c71d6115728fa9f63223c1eb674f3c
#
_cell.length_a   1.000
_cell.length_b   1.000
_cell.length_c   1.000
_cell.angle_alpha   90.00
_cell.angle_beta   90.00
_cell.angle_gamma   90.00
#
_symmetry.space_group_name_H-M   'P 1'
#
loop_
_entity.id
_entity.type
_entity.pdbx_description
1 polymer ?
#
loop_
_entity_poly.entity_id
_entity_poly.type
_entity_poly.pdbx_seq_one_letter_code
_entity_poly.pdbx_strand_id
1 'polypeptide(L)'
;VWERNKAISHFKEKGETYKAELIEAIPENEDVSIYFHGDWHDLCRGPHLSSTGKIGKFFKLTKVSGAYWRGDSNNEMLQRIYGTSWATQKDLDEYLKRIEEAEKRDHRKLGKEMDLFHFREESPGSVFWHEKGWALFQKLINYMRSRQDAADYKEVNTPEVLDRLLWEKSGHWEKYGENMYTSETPDEKVFAIKPMNCPGHIQVFNQGLKSYRDLPLRITEFGKVHRYEPSGALHGLLRVRAFTQDD
;
A
#
# COMPACT_ATOMS: atom_id res chain seq x y z
N VAL A 1 10.44 27.62 -19.49
CA VAL A 1 11.58 26.70 -19.35
C VAL A 1 12.83 27.51 -19.03
N TRP A 2 13.61 27.04 -18.07
CA TRP A 2 14.90 27.64 -17.71
C TRP A 2 16.04 26.68 -17.99
N GLU A 3 17.21 27.24 -18.22
CA GLU A 3 18.44 26.45 -18.26
C GLU A 3 18.69 25.87 -16.85
N ARG A 4 19.08 24.59 -16.77
CA ARG A 4 19.18 23.80 -15.54
C ARG A 4 20.08 24.46 -14.48
N ASN A 5 21.31 24.79 -14.85
CA ASN A 5 22.27 25.37 -13.91
C ASN A 5 21.83 26.75 -13.40
N LYS A 6 21.19 27.54 -14.26
CA LYS A 6 20.58 28.81 -13.89
C LYS A 6 19.46 28.60 -12.85
N ALA A 7 18.59 27.61 -13.05
CA ALA A 7 17.52 27.30 -12.11
C ALA A 7 18.08 26.82 -10.77
N ILE A 8 19.05 25.92 -10.76
CA ILE A 8 19.72 25.43 -9.56
C ILE A 8 20.34 26.58 -8.76
N SER A 9 21.14 27.43 -9.40
CA SER A 9 21.78 28.58 -8.76
C SER A 9 20.75 29.53 -8.15
N HIS A 10 19.70 29.84 -8.91
CA HIS A 10 18.62 30.72 -8.46
C HIS A 10 17.91 30.23 -7.20
N PHE A 11 17.54 28.94 -7.15
CA PHE A 11 16.87 28.39 -5.96
C PHE A 11 17.83 28.22 -4.79
N LYS A 12 19.12 27.92 -5.02
CA LYS A 12 20.14 27.91 -3.96
C LYS A 12 20.34 29.32 -3.34
N GLU A 13 20.41 30.37 -4.15
CA GLU A 13 20.51 31.76 -3.68
C GLU A 13 19.30 32.19 -2.85
N LYS A 14 18.11 31.66 -3.14
CA LYS A 14 16.88 31.88 -2.36
C LYS A 14 16.79 31.01 -1.10
N GLY A 15 17.73 30.12 -0.83
CA GLY A 15 17.65 29.16 0.28
C GLY A 15 16.70 28.00 0.08
N GLU A 16 16.21 27.83 -1.16
CA GLU A 16 15.25 26.78 -1.53
C GLU A 16 16.00 25.49 -1.93
N THR A 17 16.72 24.90 -0.97
CA THR A 17 17.62 23.76 -1.21
C THR A 17 16.91 22.53 -1.78
N TYR A 18 15.72 22.22 -1.27
CA TYR A 18 14.91 21.10 -1.79
C TYR A 18 14.54 21.23 -3.27
N LYS A 19 14.27 22.46 -3.73
CA LYS A 19 13.97 22.70 -5.15
C LYS A 19 15.22 22.52 -6.00
N ALA A 20 16.36 22.97 -5.53
CA ALA A 20 17.64 22.74 -6.20
C ALA A 20 17.92 21.23 -6.35
N GLU A 21 17.76 20.45 -5.28
CA GLU A 21 17.90 18.99 -5.32
C GLU A 21 16.91 18.31 -6.28
N LEU A 22 15.66 18.79 -6.34
CA LEU A 22 14.68 18.27 -7.29
C LEU A 22 15.10 18.53 -8.73
N ILE A 23 15.64 19.72 -9.03
CA ILE A 23 16.11 20.07 -10.36
C ILE A 23 17.33 19.23 -10.76
N GLU A 24 18.25 18.99 -9.82
CA GLU A 24 19.41 18.12 -10.04
C GLU A 24 19.01 16.67 -10.36
N ALA A 25 17.89 16.19 -9.79
CA ALA A 25 17.37 14.86 -10.03
C ALA A 25 16.52 14.70 -11.31
N ILE A 26 16.13 15.80 -11.98
CA ILE A 26 15.41 15.72 -13.26
C ILE A 26 16.35 15.14 -14.32
N PRO A 27 15.95 14.15 -15.15
CA PRO A 27 16.76 13.63 -16.26
C PRO A 27 17.27 14.73 -17.18
N GLU A 28 18.48 14.56 -17.73
CA GLU A 28 19.12 15.60 -18.57
C GLU A 28 18.32 15.95 -19.83
N ASN A 29 17.56 15.01 -20.35
CA ASN A 29 16.70 15.17 -21.52
C ASN A 29 15.33 15.79 -21.22
N GLU A 30 15.05 16.16 -19.96
CA GLU A 30 13.80 16.80 -19.56
C GLU A 30 13.99 18.30 -19.30
N ASP A 31 12.98 19.09 -19.68
CA ASP A 31 12.95 20.53 -19.47
C ASP A 31 12.70 20.90 -18.00
N VAL A 32 13.38 21.93 -17.52
CA VAL A 32 13.13 22.54 -16.21
C VAL A 32 12.10 23.65 -16.37
N SER A 33 10.86 23.39 -16.00
CA SER A 33 9.75 24.34 -16.12
C SER A 33 9.55 25.14 -14.83
N ILE A 34 9.62 26.47 -14.95
CA ILE A 34 9.32 27.41 -13.88
C ILE A 34 8.01 28.11 -14.19
N TYR A 35 7.07 28.07 -13.26
CA TYR A 35 5.78 28.72 -13.38
C TYR A 35 5.73 30.01 -12.56
N PHE A 36 5.28 31.08 -13.19
CA PHE A 36 5.17 32.41 -12.59
C PHE A 36 3.72 32.74 -12.24
N HIS A 37 3.53 33.33 -11.08
CA HIS A 37 2.25 33.83 -10.61
C HIS A 37 2.46 35.21 -9.95
N GLY A 38 2.34 36.30 -10.74
CA GLY A 38 2.76 37.63 -10.34
C GLY A 38 4.27 37.62 -10.02
N ASP A 39 4.62 38.11 -8.85
CA ASP A 39 6.01 38.17 -8.38
C ASP A 39 6.52 36.84 -7.81
N TRP A 40 5.61 35.88 -7.58
CA TRP A 40 5.96 34.56 -7.09
C TRP A 40 6.22 33.57 -8.24
N HIS A 41 7.16 32.69 -8.06
CA HIS A 41 7.43 31.61 -9.02
C HIS A 41 7.97 30.36 -8.34
N ASP A 42 7.73 29.22 -8.99
CA ASP A 42 8.18 27.93 -8.49
C ASP A 42 8.42 26.91 -9.61
N LEU A 43 9.15 25.84 -9.26
CA LEU A 43 9.33 24.67 -10.10
C LEU A 43 7.98 23.95 -10.23
N CYS A 44 7.46 23.79 -11.44
CA CYS A 44 6.20 23.11 -11.68
C CYS A 44 6.06 22.64 -13.12
N ARG A 45 5.57 21.39 -13.30
CA ARG A 45 5.31 20.78 -14.64
C ARG A 45 3.94 21.14 -15.20
N GLY A 46 3.02 21.64 -14.38
CA GLY A 46 1.62 21.81 -14.74
C GLY A 46 0.80 20.50 -14.65
N PRO A 47 -0.44 20.49 -15.18
CA PRO A 47 -1.11 21.64 -15.78
C PRO A 47 -1.42 22.75 -14.78
N HIS A 48 -1.66 23.97 -15.28
CA HIS A 48 -1.96 25.16 -14.48
C HIS A 48 -3.29 25.77 -14.87
N LEU A 49 -3.99 26.33 -13.89
CA LEU A 49 -5.10 27.22 -14.14
C LEU A 49 -4.57 28.56 -14.65
N SER A 50 -5.31 29.21 -15.55
CA SER A 50 -4.92 30.52 -16.09
C SER A 50 -5.02 31.66 -15.04
N SER A 51 -5.68 31.43 -13.92
CA SER A 51 -5.83 32.35 -12.80
C SER A 51 -6.26 31.59 -11.55
N THR A 52 -5.76 31.99 -10.37
CA THR A 52 -6.23 31.47 -9.07
C THR A 52 -7.71 31.74 -8.81
N GLY A 53 -8.27 32.81 -9.39
CA GLY A 53 -9.71 33.08 -9.33
C GLY A 53 -10.58 31.98 -9.91
N LYS A 54 -10.03 31.12 -10.80
CA LYS A 54 -10.74 29.96 -11.37
C LYS A 54 -10.88 28.78 -10.41
N ILE A 55 -10.15 28.75 -9.31
CA ILE A 55 -10.38 27.78 -8.22
C ILE A 55 -11.76 27.99 -7.60
N GLY A 56 -12.28 29.24 -7.64
CA GLY A 56 -13.56 29.61 -7.05
C GLY A 56 -13.49 29.75 -5.53
N LYS A 57 -14.66 29.69 -4.90
CA LYS A 57 -14.83 29.86 -3.44
C LYS A 57 -15.06 28.53 -2.72
N PHE A 58 -15.28 27.45 -3.46
CA PHE A 58 -15.73 26.17 -2.93
C PHE A 58 -14.55 25.24 -2.70
N PHE A 59 -13.61 25.66 -1.84
CA PHE A 59 -12.46 24.87 -1.44
C PHE A 59 -12.35 24.79 0.07
N LYS A 60 -11.63 23.79 0.55
CA LYS A 60 -11.34 23.62 1.97
C LYS A 60 -9.97 22.98 2.17
N LEU A 61 -9.18 23.53 3.09
CA LEU A 61 -8.01 22.86 3.61
C LEU A 61 -8.47 21.81 4.62
N THR A 62 -8.03 20.57 4.47
CA THR A 62 -8.58 19.42 5.22
C THR A 62 -7.69 18.97 6.34
N LYS A 63 -6.38 18.87 6.11
CA LYS A 63 -5.43 18.45 7.15
C LYS A 63 -4.01 18.94 6.88
N VAL A 64 -3.20 18.91 7.94
CA VAL A 64 -1.74 19.00 7.88
C VAL A 64 -1.16 17.69 8.38
N SER A 65 -0.12 17.17 7.76
CA SER A 65 0.63 16.00 8.24
C SER A 65 2.12 16.18 8.01
N GLY A 66 2.95 15.48 8.79
CA GLY A 66 4.37 15.30 8.49
C GLY A 66 4.55 14.44 7.23
N ALA A 67 5.61 14.72 6.48
CA ALA A 67 6.08 13.90 5.37
C ALA A 67 7.60 14.00 5.29
N TYR A 68 8.28 12.87 5.39
CA TYR A 68 9.73 12.85 5.23
C TYR A 68 10.12 13.19 3.78
N TRP A 69 11.17 13.99 3.65
CA TRP A 69 11.71 14.34 2.34
C TRP A 69 12.06 13.08 1.55
N ARG A 70 11.58 12.98 0.31
CA ARG A 70 11.69 11.81 -0.57
C ARG A 70 11.15 10.49 0.00
N GLY A 71 10.35 10.54 1.06
CA GLY A 71 9.78 9.35 1.71
C GLY A 71 10.75 8.56 2.60
N ASP A 72 11.96 9.05 2.80
CA ASP A 72 12.97 8.43 3.66
C ASP A 72 12.89 9.00 5.08
N SER A 73 12.68 8.13 6.06
CA SER A 73 12.60 8.51 7.49
C SER A 73 13.88 9.07 8.09
N ASN A 74 15.02 8.91 7.41
CA ASN A 74 16.30 9.50 7.81
C ASN A 74 16.43 10.96 7.35
N ASN A 75 15.58 11.42 6.44
CA ASN A 75 15.55 12.79 5.97
C ASN A 75 14.66 13.68 6.84
N GLU A 76 14.73 14.98 6.62
CA GLU A 76 13.93 15.96 7.34
C GLU A 76 12.43 15.76 7.15
N MET A 77 11.69 15.98 8.24
CA MET A 77 10.23 15.94 8.21
C MET A 77 9.68 17.30 7.81
N LEU A 78 9.01 17.32 6.65
CA LEU A 78 8.33 18.49 6.11
C LEU A 78 6.84 18.46 6.49
N GLN A 79 6.19 19.61 6.38
CA GLN A 79 4.73 19.72 6.54
C GLN A 79 4.04 19.59 5.18
N ARG A 80 3.03 18.73 5.10
CA ARG A 80 2.17 18.57 3.93
C ARG A 80 0.76 19.03 4.25
N ILE A 81 0.30 20.05 3.51
CA ILE A 81 -1.04 20.59 3.61
C ILE A 81 -1.91 19.96 2.54
N TYR A 82 -3.06 19.44 2.95
CA TYR A 82 -4.06 18.83 2.05
C TYR A 82 -5.28 19.75 1.93
N GLY A 83 -5.86 19.75 0.75
CA GLY A 83 -7.07 20.50 0.46
C GLY A 83 -7.85 19.90 -0.70
N THR A 84 -9.08 20.39 -0.87
CA THR A 84 -9.96 20.02 -1.98
C THR A 84 -10.65 21.26 -2.53
N SER A 85 -11.00 21.24 -3.81
CA SER A 85 -11.75 22.32 -4.49
C SER A 85 -12.81 21.71 -5.41
N TRP A 86 -13.97 22.35 -5.48
CA TRP A 86 -15.16 21.86 -6.16
C TRP A 86 -15.81 22.95 -7.00
N ALA A 87 -16.64 22.57 -7.96
CA ALA A 87 -17.34 23.51 -8.84
C ALA A 87 -18.46 24.26 -8.12
N THR A 88 -19.15 23.60 -7.17
CA THR A 88 -20.26 24.19 -6.42
C THR A 88 -20.13 23.94 -4.91
N GLN A 89 -20.80 24.77 -4.11
CA GLN A 89 -20.89 24.56 -2.66
C GLN A 89 -21.53 23.20 -2.32
N LYS A 90 -22.55 22.82 -3.08
CA LYS A 90 -23.22 21.53 -2.90
C LYS A 90 -22.25 20.34 -3.03
N ASP A 91 -21.41 20.34 -4.06
CA ASP A 91 -20.43 19.27 -4.28
C ASP A 91 -19.40 19.20 -3.15
N LEU A 92 -18.95 20.38 -2.66
CA LEU A 92 -18.06 20.46 -1.51
C LEU A 92 -18.71 19.89 -0.24
N ASP A 93 -19.95 20.27 0.04
CA ASP A 93 -20.69 19.82 1.23
C ASP A 93 -20.95 18.31 1.17
N GLU A 94 -21.35 17.79 0.01
CA GLU A 94 -21.52 16.35 -0.22
C GLU A 94 -20.20 15.58 -0.02
N TYR A 95 -19.10 16.12 -0.51
CA TYR A 95 -17.78 15.52 -0.29
C TYR A 95 -17.40 15.51 1.20
N LEU A 96 -17.54 16.64 1.90
CA LEU A 96 -17.21 16.75 3.32
C LEU A 96 -18.07 15.81 4.17
N LYS A 97 -19.37 15.73 3.87
CA LYS A 97 -20.29 14.79 4.52
C LYS A 97 -19.85 13.33 4.31
N ARG A 98 -19.42 12.98 3.08
CA ARG A 98 -18.91 11.65 2.78
C ARG A 98 -17.64 11.31 3.56
N ILE A 99 -16.73 12.29 3.72
CA ILE A 99 -15.52 12.10 4.54
C ILE A 99 -15.90 11.91 6.01
N GLU A 100 -16.78 12.74 6.56
CA GLU A 100 -17.27 12.60 7.94
C GLU A 100 -17.92 11.23 8.18
N GLU A 101 -18.77 10.76 7.25
CA GLU A 101 -19.37 9.43 7.33
C GLU A 101 -18.32 8.31 7.24
N ALA A 102 -17.28 8.48 6.42
CA ALA A 102 -16.19 7.53 6.33
C ALA A 102 -15.38 7.46 7.63
N GLU A 103 -15.11 8.61 8.28
CA GLU A 103 -14.42 8.67 9.57
C GLU A 103 -15.23 7.99 10.69
N LYS A 104 -16.57 8.15 10.70
CA LYS A 104 -17.45 7.44 11.64
C LYS A 104 -17.40 5.93 11.47
N ARG A 105 -17.11 5.45 10.25
CA ARG A 105 -17.03 4.04 9.88
C ARG A 105 -15.59 3.52 9.82
N ASP A 106 -14.61 4.28 10.30
CA ASP A 106 -13.23 3.82 10.32
C ASP A 106 -13.10 2.53 11.15
N HIS A 107 -12.62 1.48 10.51
CA HIS A 107 -12.49 0.15 11.13
C HIS A 107 -11.58 0.15 12.36
N ARG A 108 -10.62 1.07 12.46
CA ARG A 108 -9.73 1.21 13.62
C ARG A 108 -10.49 1.74 14.82
N LYS A 109 -11.43 2.67 14.59
CA LYS A 109 -12.33 3.21 15.62
C LYS A 109 -13.35 2.17 16.04
N LEU A 110 -14.09 1.63 15.07
CA LEU A 110 -15.11 0.60 15.32
C LEU A 110 -14.50 -0.67 15.93
N GLY A 111 -13.33 -1.10 15.47
CA GLY A 111 -12.62 -2.26 16.00
C GLY A 111 -12.29 -2.12 17.49
N LYS A 112 -11.88 -0.91 17.92
CA LYS A 112 -11.62 -0.60 19.33
C LYS A 112 -12.93 -0.50 20.15
N GLU A 113 -13.93 0.24 19.65
CA GLU A 113 -15.20 0.44 20.33
C GLU A 113 -15.99 -0.86 20.52
N MET A 114 -15.93 -1.76 19.55
CA MET A 114 -16.62 -3.06 19.57
C MET A 114 -15.77 -4.19 20.16
N ASP A 115 -14.52 -3.91 20.56
CA ASP A 115 -13.60 -4.90 21.10
C ASP A 115 -13.33 -6.06 20.12
N LEU A 116 -12.98 -5.73 18.87
CA LEU A 116 -12.79 -6.72 17.81
C LEU A 116 -11.33 -7.17 17.67
N PHE A 117 -10.38 -6.25 17.78
CA PHE A 117 -8.95 -6.52 17.58
C PHE A 117 -8.07 -5.40 18.14
N HIS A 118 -6.79 -5.69 18.29
CA HIS A 118 -5.75 -4.67 18.54
C HIS A 118 -4.43 -5.00 17.83
N PHE A 119 -3.51 -4.04 17.87
CA PHE A 119 -2.13 -4.19 17.42
C PHE A 119 -1.18 -3.98 18.59
N ARG A 120 0.00 -4.60 18.52
CA ARG A 120 1.06 -4.50 19.53
C ARG A 120 2.42 -4.26 18.87
N GLU A 121 3.33 -3.66 19.62
CA GLU A 121 4.69 -3.38 19.16
C GLU A 121 5.50 -4.66 18.97
N GLU A 122 5.20 -5.69 19.72
CA GLU A 122 5.86 -7.00 19.62
C GLU A 122 5.54 -7.74 18.32
N SER A 123 4.47 -7.34 17.61
CA SER A 123 4.09 -7.91 16.32
C SER A 123 3.52 -6.84 15.40
N PRO A 124 4.37 -5.89 14.94
CA PRO A 124 3.92 -4.75 14.17
C PRO A 124 3.32 -5.21 12.83
N GLY A 125 2.11 -4.71 12.54
CA GLY A 125 1.37 -5.07 11.33
C GLY A 125 0.73 -6.46 11.35
N SER A 126 0.67 -7.11 12.52
CA SER A 126 -0.08 -8.35 12.71
C SER A 126 -1.23 -8.13 13.69
N VAL A 127 -2.37 -8.70 13.40
CA VAL A 127 -3.61 -8.44 14.12
C VAL A 127 -3.80 -9.44 15.25
N PHE A 128 -4.09 -8.96 16.46
CA PHE A 128 -4.59 -9.77 17.57
C PHE A 128 -6.10 -9.70 17.56
N TRP A 129 -6.74 -10.77 17.12
CA TRP A 129 -8.19 -10.87 17.06
C TRP A 129 -8.77 -11.24 18.43
N HIS A 130 -9.75 -10.48 18.89
CA HIS A 130 -10.53 -10.81 20.09
C HIS A 130 -11.69 -11.76 19.72
N GLU A 131 -12.38 -12.28 20.72
CA GLU A 131 -13.45 -13.27 20.52
C GLU A 131 -14.49 -12.81 19.47
N LYS A 132 -15.02 -11.60 19.63
CA LYS A 132 -16.03 -11.06 18.69
C LYS A 132 -15.46 -10.83 17.30
N GLY A 133 -14.25 -10.30 17.21
CA GLY A 133 -13.57 -10.07 15.95
C GLY A 133 -13.25 -11.38 15.22
N TRP A 134 -12.79 -12.38 15.98
CA TRP A 134 -12.54 -13.71 15.43
C TRP A 134 -13.81 -14.39 14.95
N ALA A 135 -14.92 -14.27 15.73
CA ALA A 135 -16.22 -14.80 15.30
C ALA A 135 -16.72 -14.15 14.01
N LEU A 136 -16.55 -12.84 13.85
CA LEU A 136 -16.86 -12.13 12.61
C LEU A 136 -15.98 -12.62 11.46
N PHE A 137 -14.67 -12.74 11.68
CA PHE A 137 -13.71 -13.24 10.71
C PHE A 137 -14.08 -14.65 10.21
N GLN A 138 -14.41 -15.57 11.11
CA GLN A 138 -14.85 -16.91 10.75
C GLN A 138 -16.18 -16.92 9.97
N LYS A 139 -17.09 -16.00 10.26
CA LYS A 139 -18.32 -15.85 9.46
C LYS A 139 -18.04 -15.43 8.02
N LEU A 140 -17.06 -14.54 7.79
CA LEU A 140 -16.62 -14.15 6.44
C LEU A 140 -15.99 -15.34 5.71
N ILE A 141 -15.09 -16.08 6.35
CA ILE A 141 -14.49 -17.29 5.76
C ILE A 141 -15.59 -18.31 5.40
N ASN A 142 -16.52 -18.58 6.31
CA ASN A 142 -17.58 -19.55 6.06
C ASN A 142 -18.51 -19.11 4.93
N TYR A 143 -18.79 -17.81 4.81
CA TYR A 143 -19.54 -17.28 3.68
C TYR A 143 -18.80 -17.52 2.36
N MET A 144 -17.51 -17.18 2.28
CA MET A 144 -16.71 -17.42 1.07
C MET A 144 -16.60 -18.91 0.76
N ARG A 145 -16.34 -19.75 1.76
CA ARG A 145 -16.30 -21.21 1.60
C ARG A 145 -17.58 -21.74 0.98
N SER A 146 -18.76 -21.30 1.45
CA SER A 146 -20.03 -21.71 0.88
C SER A 146 -20.22 -21.28 -0.59
N ARG A 147 -19.63 -20.14 -0.97
CA ARG A 147 -19.65 -19.66 -2.38
C ARG A 147 -18.73 -20.48 -3.26
N GLN A 148 -17.56 -20.81 -2.75
CA GLN A 148 -16.56 -21.62 -3.44
C GLN A 148 -17.04 -23.07 -3.62
N ASP A 149 -17.60 -23.67 -2.57
CA ASP A 149 -18.22 -25.00 -2.64
C ASP A 149 -19.33 -25.07 -3.70
N ALA A 150 -20.19 -24.06 -3.76
CA ALA A 150 -21.25 -23.97 -4.76
C ALA A 150 -20.72 -23.82 -6.21
N ALA A 151 -19.48 -23.35 -6.37
CA ALA A 151 -18.77 -23.22 -7.64
C ALA A 151 -17.81 -24.39 -7.94
N ASP A 152 -17.88 -25.46 -7.13
CA ASP A 152 -17.06 -26.69 -7.24
C ASP A 152 -15.55 -26.45 -7.03
N TYR A 153 -15.18 -25.49 -6.19
CA TYR A 153 -13.80 -25.36 -5.73
C TYR A 153 -13.49 -26.38 -4.63
N LYS A 154 -12.27 -26.90 -4.65
CA LYS A 154 -11.76 -27.82 -3.62
C LYS A 154 -10.78 -27.07 -2.72
N GLU A 155 -11.13 -26.96 -1.45
CA GLU A 155 -10.26 -26.29 -0.46
C GLU A 155 -9.02 -27.15 -0.19
N VAL A 156 -7.86 -26.52 -0.26
CA VAL A 156 -6.56 -27.12 0.08
C VAL A 156 -5.88 -26.27 1.14
N ASN A 157 -4.81 -26.78 1.71
CA ASN A 157 -3.95 -26.05 2.63
C ASN A 157 -2.49 -26.36 2.33
N THR A 158 -1.70 -25.30 2.08
CA THR A 158 -0.26 -25.43 1.76
C THR A 158 0.59 -24.96 2.93
N PRO A 159 1.82 -25.50 3.09
CA PRO A 159 2.72 -25.10 4.16
C PRO A 159 3.00 -23.60 4.18
N GLU A 160 3.12 -23.02 5.38
CA GLU A 160 3.47 -21.60 5.53
C GLU A 160 4.97 -21.35 5.33
N VAL A 161 5.82 -22.30 5.73
CA VAL A 161 7.29 -22.21 5.64
C VAL A 161 7.77 -23.12 4.52
N LEU A 162 8.42 -22.56 3.54
CA LEU A 162 8.87 -23.24 2.32
C LEU A 162 10.33 -22.90 2.01
N ASP A 163 11.02 -23.85 1.40
CA ASP A 163 12.42 -23.69 0.99
C ASP A 163 12.58 -22.57 -0.03
N ARG A 164 13.67 -21.81 0.09
CA ARG A 164 14.06 -20.72 -0.81
C ARG A 164 14.03 -21.13 -2.29
N LEU A 165 14.44 -22.36 -2.61
CA LEU A 165 14.48 -22.85 -3.99
C LEU A 165 13.11 -22.78 -4.71
N LEU A 166 12.00 -22.93 -3.97
CA LEU A 166 10.67 -22.78 -4.55
C LEU A 166 10.42 -21.34 -5.01
N TRP A 167 10.87 -20.38 -4.22
CA TRP A 167 10.71 -18.95 -4.50
C TRP A 167 11.62 -18.47 -5.63
N GLU A 168 12.81 -19.05 -5.76
CA GLU A 168 13.71 -18.82 -6.89
C GLU A 168 13.11 -19.37 -8.18
N LYS A 169 12.64 -20.63 -8.20
CA LYS A 169 12.01 -21.26 -9.37
C LYS A 169 10.77 -20.52 -9.84
N SER A 170 10.02 -19.90 -8.94
CA SER A 170 8.82 -19.16 -9.26
C SER A 170 9.07 -17.67 -9.58
N GLY A 171 10.34 -17.20 -9.50
CA GLY A 171 10.74 -15.81 -9.76
C GLY A 171 10.34 -14.81 -8.65
N HIS A 172 9.80 -15.30 -7.53
CA HIS A 172 9.40 -14.43 -6.43
C HIS A 172 10.59 -13.91 -5.63
N TRP A 173 11.65 -14.70 -5.54
CA TRP A 173 12.85 -14.33 -4.80
C TRP A 173 13.52 -13.08 -5.34
N GLU A 174 13.68 -12.99 -6.65
CA GLU A 174 14.30 -11.83 -7.31
C GLU A 174 13.45 -10.56 -7.19
N LYS A 175 12.13 -10.70 -7.26
CA LYS A 175 11.21 -9.55 -7.29
C LYS A 175 10.79 -9.06 -5.91
N TYR A 176 10.69 -9.95 -4.92
CA TYR A 176 10.06 -9.69 -3.63
C TYR A 176 10.90 -10.19 -2.44
N GLY A 177 12.15 -10.63 -2.65
CA GLY A 177 13.00 -11.18 -1.58
C GLY A 177 13.15 -10.25 -0.38
N GLU A 178 13.27 -8.93 -0.61
CA GLU A 178 13.35 -7.92 0.44
C GLU A 178 12.06 -7.78 1.27
N ASN A 179 10.93 -8.21 0.72
CA ASN A 179 9.63 -8.19 1.39
C ASN A 179 9.25 -9.56 1.98
N MET A 180 10.13 -10.53 1.99
CA MET A 180 9.89 -11.84 2.56
C MET A 180 10.50 -11.98 3.95
N TYR A 181 9.78 -12.66 4.85
CA TYR A 181 10.37 -13.14 6.10
C TYR A 181 11.15 -14.40 5.84
N THR A 182 12.44 -14.37 6.16
CA THR A 182 13.34 -15.50 5.96
C THR A 182 13.91 -16.00 7.28
N SER A 183 14.25 -17.28 7.34
CA SER A 183 14.93 -17.91 8.46
C SER A 183 15.97 -18.87 7.94
N GLU A 184 17.10 -18.95 8.59
CA GLU A 184 18.16 -19.91 8.34
C GLU A 184 18.15 -20.99 9.41
N THR A 185 18.25 -22.24 8.99
CA THR A 185 18.29 -23.40 9.89
C THR A 185 19.74 -23.78 10.24
N PRO A 186 19.96 -24.55 11.32
CA PRO A 186 21.31 -24.97 11.71
C PRO A 186 22.09 -25.76 10.63
N ASP A 187 21.40 -26.32 9.66
CA ASP A 187 21.98 -27.00 8.49
C ASP A 187 22.14 -26.07 7.26
N GLU A 188 22.21 -24.77 7.52
CA GLU A 188 22.47 -23.71 6.53
C GLU A 188 21.43 -23.61 5.40
N LYS A 189 20.22 -24.14 5.60
CA LYS A 189 19.13 -23.97 4.66
C LYS A 189 18.33 -22.71 4.94
N VAL A 190 17.98 -21.99 3.88
CA VAL A 190 17.15 -20.79 3.97
C VAL A 190 15.71 -21.13 3.63
N PHE A 191 14.83 -20.83 4.56
CA PHE A 191 13.39 -20.93 4.39
C PHE A 191 12.76 -19.54 4.37
N ALA A 192 11.61 -19.43 3.73
CA ALA A 192 10.81 -18.21 3.76
C ALA A 192 9.37 -18.54 4.18
N ILE A 193 8.77 -17.62 4.93
CA ILE A 193 7.33 -17.65 5.20
C ILE A 193 6.63 -17.16 3.94
N LYS A 194 5.64 -17.89 3.45
CA LYS A 194 4.98 -17.62 2.18
C LYS A 194 4.38 -16.20 2.12
N PRO A 195 4.74 -15.38 1.13
CA PRO A 195 4.11 -14.08 0.87
C PRO A 195 2.85 -14.21 0.01
N MET A 196 2.62 -15.37 -0.58
CA MET A 196 1.44 -15.75 -1.39
C MET A 196 1.31 -17.28 -1.49
N ASN A 197 0.12 -17.75 -1.88
CA ASN A 197 -0.19 -19.18 -1.91
C ASN A 197 0.16 -19.84 -3.25
N CYS A 198 0.21 -19.08 -4.36
CA CYS A 198 0.31 -19.60 -5.71
C CYS A 198 1.41 -20.67 -5.92
N PRO A 199 2.69 -20.51 -5.46
CA PRO A 199 3.69 -21.53 -5.63
C PRO A 199 3.38 -22.85 -4.89
N GLY A 200 2.68 -22.75 -3.73
CA GLY A 200 2.17 -23.92 -3.01
C GLY A 200 1.09 -24.65 -3.81
N HIS A 201 0.15 -23.92 -4.41
CA HIS A 201 -0.90 -24.48 -5.27
C HIS A 201 -0.31 -25.23 -6.48
N ILE A 202 0.77 -24.71 -7.07
CA ILE A 202 1.48 -25.41 -8.15
C ILE A 202 2.06 -26.74 -7.67
N GLN A 203 2.55 -26.82 -6.42
CA GLN A 203 3.03 -28.11 -5.88
C GLN A 203 1.87 -29.09 -5.68
N VAL A 204 0.70 -28.64 -5.24
CA VAL A 204 -0.52 -29.48 -5.17
C VAL A 204 -0.93 -29.94 -6.56
N PHE A 205 -0.93 -29.04 -7.54
CA PHE A 205 -1.25 -29.38 -8.93
C PHE A 205 -0.27 -30.42 -9.51
N ASN A 206 1.01 -30.30 -9.23
CA ASN A 206 2.06 -31.19 -9.75
C ASN A 206 2.08 -32.58 -9.08
N GLN A 207 1.28 -32.78 -8.04
CA GLN A 207 1.19 -34.07 -7.36
C GLN A 207 0.49 -35.11 -8.24
N GLY A 208 1.21 -36.15 -8.64
CA GLY A 208 0.71 -37.24 -9.47
C GLY A 208 0.49 -36.88 -10.95
N LEU A 209 0.13 -37.90 -11.73
CA LEU A 209 -0.18 -37.71 -13.15
C LEU A 209 -1.56 -37.07 -13.32
N LYS A 210 -1.61 -36.07 -14.16
CA LYS A 210 -2.86 -35.37 -14.54
C LYS A 210 -3.16 -35.61 -16.02
N SER A 211 -4.44 -35.82 -16.34
CA SER A 211 -4.95 -35.87 -17.69
C SER A 211 -5.66 -34.56 -18.04
N TYR A 212 -5.75 -34.23 -19.32
CA TYR A 212 -6.59 -33.13 -19.77
C TYR A 212 -8.07 -33.30 -19.39
N ARG A 213 -8.49 -34.54 -19.09
CA ARG A 213 -9.86 -34.84 -18.63
C ARG A 213 -10.10 -34.47 -17.17
N ASP A 214 -9.03 -34.24 -16.40
CA ASP A 214 -9.11 -33.79 -15.00
C ASP A 214 -9.29 -32.28 -14.91
N LEU A 215 -9.22 -31.58 -16.04
CA LEU A 215 -9.38 -30.12 -16.12
C LEU A 215 -10.84 -29.72 -16.46
N PRO A 216 -11.32 -28.57 -15.98
CA PRO A 216 -10.60 -27.60 -15.12
C PRO A 216 -10.50 -28.07 -13.66
N LEU A 217 -9.34 -27.90 -13.04
CA LEU A 217 -9.18 -27.99 -11.59
C LEU A 217 -9.45 -26.63 -10.96
N ARG A 218 -10.34 -26.60 -9.97
CA ARG A 218 -10.67 -25.43 -9.18
C ARG A 218 -10.21 -25.68 -7.76
N ILE A 219 -9.19 -24.94 -7.34
CA ILE A 219 -8.57 -25.08 -6.03
C ILE A 219 -8.70 -23.74 -5.31
N THR A 220 -8.96 -23.75 -4.01
CA THR A 220 -9.00 -22.56 -3.17
C THR A 220 -8.27 -22.81 -1.86
N GLU A 221 -7.77 -21.76 -1.24
CA GLU A 221 -7.11 -21.80 0.07
C GLU A 221 -7.38 -20.51 0.85
N PHE A 222 -7.70 -20.65 2.15
CA PHE A 222 -7.64 -19.55 3.10
C PHE A 222 -6.25 -19.54 3.76
N GLY A 223 -5.24 -19.22 2.95
CA GLY A 223 -3.84 -19.31 3.36
C GLY A 223 -3.38 -18.07 4.11
N LYS A 224 -2.70 -18.27 5.24
CA LYS A 224 -2.06 -17.18 5.97
C LYS A 224 -0.73 -16.83 5.30
N VAL A 225 -0.61 -15.59 4.87
CA VAL A 225 0.57 -15.07 4.17
C VAL A 225 1.19 -13.91 4.94
N HIS A 226 2.51 -13.72 4.77
CA HIS A 226 3.27 -12.70 5.47
C HIS A 226 4.12 -11.90 4.49
N ARG A 227 4.08 -10.57 4.63
CA ARG A 227 4.88 -9.64 3.82
C ARG A 227 5.56 -8.64 4.72
N TYR A 228 6.87 -8.46 4.58
CA TYR A 228 7.57 -7.42 5.30
C TYR A 228 7.28 -6.07 4.67
N GLU A 229 6.20 -5.45 5.14
CA GLU A 229 5.83 -4.10 4.74
C GLU A 229 6.59 -3.07 5.61
N PRO A 230 7.10 -1.98 5.03
CA PRO A 230 7.74 -0.90 5.80
C PRO A 230 6.77 -0.34 6.85
N SER A 231 7.28 -0.02 8.04
CA SER A 231 6.45 0.48 9.15
C SER A 231 5.60 1.70 8.79
N GLY A 232 6.14 2.61 7.98
CA GLY A 232 5.42 3.80 7.51
C GLY A 232 4.29 3.52 6.52
N ALA A 233 4.21 2.30 5.97
CA ALA A 233 3.14 1.90 5.05
C ALA A 233 1.97 1.21 5.76
N LEU A 234 2.14 0.80 7.02
CA LEU A 234 1.10 0.07 7.76
C LEU A 234 -0.12 0.95 8.03
N HIS A 235 -1.32 0.40 7.84
CA HIS A 235 -2.56 1.15 8.00
C HIS A 235 -3.73 0.26 8.44
N GLY A 236 -3.96 0.17 9.75
CA GLY A 236 -5.03 -0.63 10.35
C GLY A 236 -5.08 -2.04 9.78
N LEU A 237 -6.27 -2.50 9.37
CA LEU A 237 -6.47 -3.78 8.67
C LEU A 237 -6.23 -3.70 7.16
N LEU A 238 -6.06 -2.49 6.59
CA LEU A 238 -5.93 -2.30 5.14
C LEU A 238 -4.54 -2.59 4.62
N ARG A 239 -3.50 -2.40 5.44
CA ARG A 239 -2.13 -2.76 5.12
C ARG A 239 -1.42 -3.32 6.33
N VAL A 240 -1.21 -4.61 6.32
CA VAL A 240 -0.69 -5.43 7.41
C VAL A 240 0.49 -6.27 6.93
N ARG A 241 1.23 -6.86 7.87
CA ARG A 241 2.32 -7.80 7.57
C ARG A 241 1.89 -9.26 7.57
N ALA A 242 0.76 -9.57 8.19
CA ALA A 242 0.20 -10.91 8.21
C ALA A 242 -1.31 -10.85 7.97
N PHE A 243 -1.80 -11.60 7.00
CA PHE A 243 -3.23 -11.66 6.67
C PHE A 243 -3.59 -13.01 6.07
N THR A 244 -4.88 -13.35 6.11
CA THR A 244 -5.42 -14.51 5.42
C THR A 244 -5.87 -14.08 4.03
N GLN A 245 -5.38 -14.77 3.03
CA GLN A 245 -5.74 -14.55 1.64
C GLN A 245 -6.76 -15.61 1.25
N ASP A 246 -7.87 -15.16 0.66
CA ASP A 246 -8.85 -15.98 -0.03
C ASP A 246 -8.38 -16.10 -1.49
N ASP A 247 -7.83 -17.24 -1.86
CA ASP A 247 -7.07 -17.44 -3.10
C ASP A 247 -7.63 -18.63 -3.90
#